data_aafa79b8cf4b4802df9e54c5e2194e97
#
_entry.id   aafa79b8cf4b4802df9e54c5e2194e97
#
_cell.length_a   1.000
_cell.length_b   1.000
_cell.length_c   1.000
_cell.angle_alpha   90.00
_cell.angle_beta   90.00
_cell.angle_gamma   90.00
#
_symmetry.space_group_name_H-M   'P 1'
#
loop_
_entity.id
_entity.type
_entity.pdbx_description
1 polymer ?
#
loop_
_entity_poly.entity_id
_entity_poly.type
_entity_poly.pdbx_seq_one_letter_code
_entity_poly.pdbx_strand_id
1 'polypeptide(L)'
;MTSDFEVVVVGGGGSGLAAATKAAQLGLKVVVLERCQELGGTTGIAVGSYTSSGTRHQKVAGVTDSPADHEDDLTQFAPPEIEARNNKSMRTFFLGHTARTHQWLESMGLRFVGPSPEPPNQKPRMHNVIPGAKAYVATFQLELRKHGGVIHSGVADTELIIEQDRVVGVSGVLRGEKCRWLASRGVILAGGDYSSNPEMIARYKGEQFGQIEGINPRAIGAGHRLAMDAGADMVNMDVTYGPELRFVTQRKQPFQQWLPTTGWRARVLGFIASKMPNWIMNRMIKRLLVTWQHPEDSLFDDGAILVNRDGDRFVNESNWPDREIAVADQNEKQAYIIMDDRLIQLYSVWPKFISTAPDIAYAYVKDYQRLRPDVTHL
;
A
#
# COMPACT_ATOMS: atom_id res chain seq x y z
N MET A 1 22.41 -6.51 25.37
CA MET A 1 23.59 -6.33 24.45
C MET A 1 23.55 -4.94 23.85
N THR A 2 24.71 -4.31 23.60
CA THR A 2 24.81 -3.02 22.91
C THR A 2 25.57 -3.21 21.61
N SER A 3 25.06 -2.59 20.52
CA SER A 3 25.68 -2.66 19.20
C SER A 3 25.67 -1.28 18.55
N ASP A 4 26.78 -0.93 17.86
CA ASP A 4 26.99 0.37 17.25
C ASP A 4 26.72 0.30 15.73
N PHE A 5 25.90 1.22 15.24
CA PHE A 5 25.57 1.45 13.85
C PHE A 5 25.73 2.94 13.51
N GLU A 6 25.76 3.27 12.23
CA GLU A 6 25.63 4.66 11.80
C GLU A 6 24.17 5.05 11.66
N VAL A 7 23.34 4.13 11.14
CA VAL A 7 21.90 4.34 10.95
C VAL A 7 21.12 3.16 11.53
N VAL A 8 20.13 3.46 12.35
CA VAL A 8 19.13 2.49 12.84
C VAL A 8 17.78 2.80 12.17
N VAL A 9 17.16 1.81 11.56
CA VAL A 9 15.86 1.95 10.91
C VAL A 9 14.84 1.15 11.70
N VAL A 10 13.76 1.78 12.17
CA VAL A 10 12.65 1.14 12.88
C VAL A 10 11.51 0.92 11.92
N GLY A 11 11.23 -0.34 11.59
CA GLY A 11 10.22 -0.81 10.66
C GLY A 11 10.82 -1.42 9.40
N GLY A 12 10.47 -2.68 9.14
CA GLY A 12 10.90 -3.48 7.98
C GLY A 12 9.90 -3.50 6.83
N GLY A 13 9.07 -2.46 6.69
CA GLY A 13 8.21 -2.22 5.55
C GLY A 13 8.96 -1.68 4.33
N GLY A 14 8.25 -1.35 3.25
CA GLY A 14 8.86 -0.87 2.01
C GLY A 14 9.74 0.37 2.21
N SER A 15 9.27 1.36 2.95
CA SER A 15 10.00 2.61 3.20
C SER A 15 11.27 2.38 4.03
N GLY A 16 11.16 1.59 5.11
CA GLY A 16 12.32 1.29 5.96
C GLY A 16 13.37 0.45 5.24
N LEU A 17 12.97 -0.57 4.51
CA LEU A 17 13.87 -1.38 3.71
C LEU A 17 14.54 -0.55 2.59
N ALA A 18 13.81 0.35 1.93
CA ALA A 18 14.36 1.24 0.92
C ALA A 18 15.42 2.19 1.53
N ALA A 19 15.10 2.83 2.66
CA ALA A 19 16.00 3.72 3.37
C ALA A 19 17.29 2.99 3.82
N ALA A 20 17.12 1.82 4.45
CA ALA A 20 18.24 0.99 4.89
C ALA A 20 19.11 0.52 3.72
N THR A 21 18.48 0.05 2.62
CA THR A 21 19.21 -0.37 1.41
C THR A 21 20.01 0.77 0.83
N LYS A 22 19.41 1.97 0.75
CA LYS A 22 20.11 3.13 0.22
C LYS A 22 21.26 3.56 1.11
N ALA A 23 21.09 3.58 2.42
CA ALA A 23 22.14 3.88 3.37
C ALA A 23 23.31 2.88 3.28
N ALA A 24 23.01 1.57 3.20
CA ALA A 24 24.03 0.53 3.03
C ALA A 24 24.78 0.65 1.67
N GLN A 25 24.08 0.98 0.58
CA GLN A 25 24.70 1.28 -0.72
C GLN A 25 25.63 2.48 -0.69
N LEU A 26 25.43 3.41 0.25
CA LEU A 26 26.34 4.54 0.52
C LEU A 26 27.49 4.17 1.45
N GLY A 27 27.63 2.90 1.84
CA GLY A 27 28.71 2.39 2.69
C GLY A 27 28.47 2.56 4.19
N LEU A 28 27.26 2.96 4.61
CA LEU A 28 26.97 3.15 6.03
C LEU A 28 26.66 1.81 6.72
N LYS A 29 27.05 1.69 7.99
CA LYS A 29 26.70 0.56 8.85
C LYS A 29 25.25 0.69 9.34
N VAL A 30 24.36 -0.15 8.81
CA VAL A 30 22.91 -0.02 8.99
C VAL A 30 22.30 -1.27 9.62
N VAL A 31 21.32 -1.06 10.52
CA VAL A 31 20.43 -2.12 11.00
C VAL A 31 18.97 -1.74 10.81
N VAL A 32 18.15 -2.72 10.42
CA VAL A 32 16.69 -2.64 10.41
C VAL A 32 16.14 -3.42 11.59
N LEU A 33 15.30 -2.80 12.38
CA LEU A 33 14.58 -3.40 13.50
C LEU A 33 13.11 -3.56 13.11
N GLU A 34 12.63 -4.80 13.04
CA GLU A 34 11.24 -5.12 12.69
C GLU A 34 10.58 -5.90 13.82
N ARG A 35 9.38 -5.49 14.22
CA ARG A 35 8.60 -6.13 15.27
C ARG A 35 8.13 -7.53 14.90
N CYS A 36 7.71 -7.70 13.65
CA CYS A 36 7.22 -8.98 13.16
C CYS A 36 8.36 -9.91 12.76
N GLN A 37 8.09 -11.20 12.71
CA GLN A 37 9.05 -12.18 12.17
C GLN A 37 9.23 -12.00 10.65
N GLU A 38 8.15 -11.64 9.96
CA GLU A 38 8.15 -11.38 8.52
C GLU A 38 8.26 -9.89 8.23
N LEU A 39 9.09 -9.57 7.25
CA LEU A 39 9.26 -8.23 6.72
C LEU A 39 8.18 -7.90 5.68
N GLY A 40 8.01 -6.61 5.41
CA GLY A 40 7.18 -6.13 4.30
C GLY A 40 6.11 -5.13 4.71
N GLY A 41 5.56 -5.23 5.92
CA GLY A 41 4.48 -4.34 6.37
C GLY A 41 3.34 -4.27 5.34
N THR A 42 2.73 -3.12 5.18
CA THR A 42 1.67 -2.88 4.18
C THR A 42 2.18 -3.07 2.74
N THR A 43 3.43 -2.74 2.44
CA THR A 43 4.02 -2.99 1.12
C THR A 43 3.99 -4.48 0.75
N GLY A 44 4.26 -5.38 1.69
CA GLY A 44 4.28 -6.83 1.43
C GLY A 44 2.93 -7.43 1.07
N ILE A 45 1.84 -6.74 1.39
CA ILE A 45 0.47 -7.15 1.10
C ILE A 45 -0.20 -6.31 0.00
N ALA A 46 0.43 -5.24 -0.47
CA ALA A 46 -0.08 -4.39 -1.54
C ALA A 46 0.01 -5.04 -2.93
N VAL A 47 -0.65 -4.43 -3.91
CA VAL A 47 -0.60 -4.84 -5.33
C VAL A 47 0.79 -4.64 -5.92
N GLY A 48 1.43 -3.52 -5.60
CA GLY A 48 2.77 -3.19 -6.06
C GLY A 48 2.82 -2.13 -7.15
N SER A 49 1.78 -1.33 -7.28
CA SER A 49 1.77 -0.18 -8.18
C SER A 49 2.78 0.88 -7.72
N TYR A 50 3.39 1.53 -8.70
CA TYR A 50 4.30 2.66 -8.54
C TYR A 50 3.90 3.74 -9.53
N THR A 51 3.37 4.85 -9.03
CA THR A 51 2.92 5.97 -9.85
C THR A 51 4.06 6.98 -10.01
N SER A 52 4.45 7.28 -11.26
CA SER A 52 5.56 8.18 -11.56
C SER A 52 5.44 8.81 -12.93
N SER A 53 5.79 10.09 -13.01
CA SER A 53 5.99 10.83 -14.26
C SER A 53 7.44 10.74 -14.75
N GLY A 54 7.66 10.99 -16.04
CA GLY A 54 9.01 11.10 -16.64
C GLY A 54 9.80 9.79 -16.74
N THR A 55 9.15 8.63 -16.65
CA THR A 55 9.80 7.33 -16.67
C THR A 55 10.25 6.91 -18.08
N ARG A 56 11.19 5.96 -18.13
CA ARG A 56 11.58 5.32 -19.41
C ARG A 56 10.38 4.60 -20.05
N HIS A 57 9.51 3.98 -19.25
CA HIS A 57 8.34 3.27 -19.74
C HIS A 57 7.37 4.23 -20.45
N GLN A 58 7.13 5.42 -19.87
CA GLN A 58 6.32 6.46 -20.51
C GLN A 58 6.94 6.90 -21.84
N LYS A 59 8.24 7.15 -21.89
CA LYS A 59 8.94 7.53 -23.13
C LYS A 59 8.78 6.46 -24.22
N VAL A 60 8.94 5.18 -23.90
CA VAL A 60 8.77 4.07 -24.84
C VAL A 60 7.31 3.95 -25.32
N ALA A 61 6.35 4.28 -24.47
CA ALA A 61 4.93 4.31 -24.80
C ALA A 61 4.47 5.58 -25.51
N GLY A 62 5.38 6.53 -25.81
CA GLY A 62 5.07 7.81 -26.47
C GLY A 62 4.36 8.82 -25.57
N VAL A 63 4.41 8.61 -24.25
CA VAL A 63 3.78 9.52 -23.27
C VAL A 63 4.80 10.58 -22.84
N THR A 64 4.49 11.84 -23.13
CA THR A 64 5.22 13.00 -22.62
C THR A 64 4.60 13.45 -21.31
N ASP A 65 5.39 13.48 -20.24
CA ASP A 65 4.92 13.78 -18.90
C ASP A 65 6.02 14.41 -18.05
N SER A 66 5.64 15.20 -17.05
CA SER A 66 6.57 15.90 -16.15
C SER A 66 6.11 15.84 -14.69
N PRO A 67 7.01 16.09 -13.72
CA PRO A 67 6.63 16.25 -12.33
C PRO A 67 5.59 17.37 -12.11
N ALA A 68 5.62 18.45 -12.90
CA ALA A 68 4.65 19.54 -12.81
C ALA A 68 3.26 19.08 -13.27
N ASP A 69 3.16 18.42 -14.42
CA ASP A 69 1.87 17.84 -14.88
C ASP A 69 1.31 16.83 -13.86
N HIS A 70 2.20 16.10 -13.18
CA HIS A 70 1.80 15.16 -12.16
C HIS A 70 1.30 15.87 -10.89
N GLU A 71 1.95 16.96 -10.50
CA GLU A 71 1.53 17.79 -9.35
C GLU A 71 0.14 18.41 -9.59
N ASP A 72 -0.11 18.89 -10.80
CA ASP A 72 -1.42 19.46 -11.18
C ASP A 72 -2.53 18.40 -11.08
N ASP A 73 -2.31 17.19 -11.57
CA ASP A 73 -3.28 16.10 -11.48
C ASP A 73 -3.54 15.67 -10.02
N LEU A 74 -2.54 15.68 -9.15
CA LEU A 74 -2.69 15.29 -7.75
C LEU A 74 -3.64 16.19 -6.96
N THR A 75 -3.86 17.41 -7.40
CA THR A 75 -4.84 18.31 -6.78
C THR A 75 -6.30 17.82 -6.90
N GLN A 76 -6.53 16.85 -7.77
CA GLN A 76 -7.86 16.28 -8.04
C GLN A 76 -8.17 14.99 -7.24
N PHE A 77 -7.21 14.50 -6.44
CA PHE A 77 -7.37 13.26 -5.67
C PHE A 77 -8.07 13.44 -4.32
N ALA A 78 -8.11 14.66 -3.81
CA ALA A 78 -8.72 14.95 -2.52
C ALA A 78 -9.67 16.14 -2.63
N PRO A 79 -10.69 16.22 -1.75
CA PRO A 79 -11.52 17.40 -1.64
C PRO A 79 -10.68 18.65 -1.37
N PRO A 80 -11.13 19.84 -1.81
CA PRO A 80 -10.34 21.09 -1.71
C PRO A 80 -9.86 21.43 -0.29
N GLU A 81 -10.67 21.13 0.72
CA GLU A 81 -10.34 21.37 2.13
C GLU A 81 -9.21 20.46 2.64
N ILE A 82 -9.10 19.26 2.11
CA ILE A 82 -7.98 18.34 2.41
C ILE A 82 -6.76 18.75 1.59
N GLU A 83 -6.94 19.06 0.31
CA GLU A 83 -5.86 19.53 -0.56
C GLU A 83 -5.18 20.79 -0.01
N ALA A 84 -5.94 21.74 0.55
CA ALA A 84 -5.41 22.95 1.16
C ALA A 84 -4.43 22.70 2.33
N ARG A 85 -4.49 21.52 2.95
CA ARG A 85 -3.62 21.08 4.05
C ARG A 85 -2.34 20.39 3.57
N ASN A 86 -2.18 20.22 2.26
CA ASN A 86 -1.02 19.55 1.68
C ASN A 86 0.27 20.37 1.86
N ASN A 87 1.36 19.68 2.17
CA ASN A 87 2.70 20.28 2.15
C ASN A 87 3.24 20.31 0.71
N LYS A 88 3.02 21.44 0.02
CA LYS A 88 3.41 21.60 -1.38
C LYS A 88 4.91 21.39 -1.61
N SER A 89 5.78 21.85 -0.73
CA SER A 89 7.24 21.71 -0.91
C SER A 89 7.67 20.23 -0.84
N MET A 90 7.08 19.45 0.07
CA MET A 90 7.33 18.00 0.13
C MET A 90 6.78 17.27 -1.09
N ARG A 91 5.60 17.64 -1.59
CA ARG A 91 5.02 17.06 -2.80
C ARG A 91 5.92 17.31 -4.01
N THR A 92 6.32 18.56 -4.25
CA THR A 92 7.23 18.92 -5.34
C THR A 92 8.57 18.18 -5.24
N PHE A 93 9.15 18.10 -4.05
CA PHE A 93 10.36 17.31 -3.80
C PHE A 93 10.15 15.83 -4.14
N PHE A 94 9.08 15.22 -3.65
CA PHE A 94 8.76 13.82 -3.91
C PHE A 94 8.61 13.55 -5.41
N LEU A 95 7.79 14.33 -6.11
CA LEU A 95 7.53 14.16 -7.54
C LEU A 95 8.78 14.33 -8.40
N GLY A 96 9.63 15.28 -8.04
CA GLY A 96 10.92 15.50 -8.70
C GLY A 96 11.90 14.30 -8.59
N HIS A 97 11.62 13.35 -7.68
CA HIS A 97 12.48 12.19 -7.42
C HIS A 97 11.89 10.85 -7.87
N THR A 98 10.61 10.79 -8.23
CA THR A 98 9.92 9.52 -8.53
C THR A 98 10.56 8.77 -9.70
N ALA A 99 10.88 9.44 -10.81
CA ALA A 99 11.50 8.80 -11.97
C ALA A 99 12.89 8.22 -11.66
N ARG A 100 13.71 8.96 -10.87
CA ARG A 100 15.03 8.50 -10.43
C ARG A 100 14.90 7.30 -9.48
N THR A 101 13.91 7.33 -8.60
CA THR A 101 13.63 6.20 -7.70
C THR A 101 13.17 4.97 -8.49
N HIS A 102 12.31 5.14 -9.50
CA HIS A 102 11.92 4.06 -10.39
C HIS A 102 13.14 3.42 -11.09
N GLN A 103 14.03 4.25 -11.62
CA GLN A 103 15.27 3.78 -12.26
C GLN A 103 16.18 3.04 -11.26
N TRP A 104 16.28 3.53 -10.00
CA TRP A 104 17.02 2.85 -8.95
C TRP A 104 16.44 1.47 -8.62
N LEU A 105 15.11 1.35 -8.54
CA LEU A 105 14.43 0.07 -8.35
C LEU A 105 14.74 -0.91 -9.50
N GLU A 106 14.68 -0.44 -10.75
CA GLU A 106 15.04 -1.27 -11.92
C GLU A 106 16.52 -1.70 -11.90
N SER A 107 17.42 -0.83 -11.43
CA SER A 107 18.87 -1.14 -11.34
C SER A 107 19.16 -2.29 -10.37
N MET A 108 18.32 -2.50 -9.37
CA MET A 108 18.37 -3.65 -8.46
C MET A 108 17.72 -4.91 -9.01
N GLY A 109 17.17 -4.85 -10.23
CA GLY A 109 16.59 -5.99 -10.94
C GLY A 109 15.07 -6.11 -10.85
N LEU A 110 14.38 -5.17 -10.24
CA LEU A 110 12.93 -5.09 -10.31
C LEU A 110 12.46 -4.85 -11.75
N ARG A 111 11.31 -5.41 -12.10
CA ARG A 111 10.70 -5.27 -13.42
C ARG A 111 9.29 -4.73 -13.27
N PHE A 112 8.93 -3.84 -14.18
CA PHE A 112 7.63 -3.19 -14.20
C PHE A 112 6.93 -3.40 -15.53
N VAL A 113 5.60 -3.41 -15.49
CA VAL A 113 4.71 -3.25 -16.64
C VAL A 113 3.96 -1.94 -16.49
N GLY A 114 3.58 -1.34 -17.60
CA GLY A 114 2.97 -0.02 -17.67
C GLY A 114 3.71 0.87 -18.68
N PRO A 115 3.38 2.17 -18.77
CA PRO A 115 2.45 2.89 -17.90
C PRO A 115 1.00 2.50 -18.18
N SER A 116 0.18 2.44 -17.12
CA SER A 116 -1.27 2.23 -17.21
C SER A 116 -2.03 3.47 -16.76
N PRO A 117 -3.24 3.72 -17.28
CA PRO A 117 -4.12 4.77 -16.80
C PRO A 117 -4.50 4.55 -15.32
N GLU A 118 -4.62 5.64 -14.58
CA GLU A 118 -5.05 5.69 -13.19
C GLU A 118 -5.76 7.02 -12.96
N PRO A 119 -7.05 7.11 -13.27
CA PRO A 119 -7.80 8.34 -13.02
C PRO A 119 -7.79 8.74 -11.53
N PRO A 120 -7.78 10.04 -11.20
CA PRO A 120 -7.94 11.19 -12.08
C PRO A 120 -6.69 11.67 -12.84
N ASN A 121 -5.56 10.94 -12.77
CA ASN A 121 -4.39 11.28 -13.58
C ASN A 121 -4.76 11.40 -15.06
N GLN A 122 -4.42 12.53 -15.69
CA GLN A 122 -4.67 12.80 -17.10
C GLN A 122 -3.77 11.94 -18.02
N LYS A 123 -2.61 11.52 -17.52
CA LYS A 123 -1.62 10.72 -18.25
C LYS A 123 -1.40 9.38 -17.57
N PRO A 124 -1.10 8.31 -18.35
CA PRO A 124 -0.75 7.02 -17.77
C PRO A 124 0.54 7.11 -16.95
N ARG A 125 0.47 6.84 -15.64
CA ARG A 125 1.61 6.93 -14.71
C ARG A 125 1.82 5.68 -13.87
N MET A 126 0.84 4.80 -13.80
CA MET A 126 0.91 3.61 -12.95
C MET A 126 1.79 2.53 -13.57
N HIS A 127 2.79 2.10 -12.82
CA HIS A 127 3.70 1.00 -13.18
C HIS A 127 3.54 -0.11 -12.15
N ASN A 128 3.22 -1.32 -12.60
CA ASN A 128 3.02 -2.45 -11.71
C ASN A 128 4.28 -3.33 -11.68
N VAL A 129 4.82 -3.57 -10.48
CA VAL A 129 5.97 -4.45 -10.30
C VAL A 129 5.59 -5.91 -10.52
N ILE A 130 6.47 -6.68 -11.19
CA ILE A 130 6.27 -8.11 -11.42
C ILE A 130 7.16 -8.90 -10.46
N PRO A 131 6.61 -9.93 -9.81
CA PRO A 131 5.25 -10.50 -9.91
C PRO A 131 4.24 -9.84 -8.96
N GLY A 132 4.60 -8.82 -8.21
CA GLY A 132 3.79 -8.09 -7.25
C GLY A 132 4.64 -7.47 -6.14
N ALA A 133 4.03 -6.80 -5.18
CA ALA A 133 4.70 -5.98 -4.18
C ALA A 133 5.74 -6.73 -3.32
N LYS A 134 5.58 -8.04 -3.12
CA LYS A 134 6.60 -8.85 -2.42
C LYS A 134 7.98 -8.80 -3.09
N ALA A 135 8.05 -8.48 -4.39
CA ALA A 135 9.32 -8.31 -5.09
C ALA A 135 10.13 -7.14 -4.54
N TYR A 136 9.49 -6.04 -4.12
CA TYR A 136 10.18 -4.94 -3.44
C TYR A 136 10.87 -5.43 -2.17
N VAL A 137 10.10 -6.09 -1.30
CA VAL A 137 10.58 -6.58 -0.01
C VAL A 137 11.77 -7.54 -0.18
N ALA A 138 11.64 -8.50 -1.08
CA ALA A 138 12.67 -9.49 -1.35
C ALA A 138 13.93 -8.87 -1.96
N THR A 139 13.78 -7.93 -2.90
CA THR A 139 14.90 -7.24 -3.55
C THR A 139 15.65 -6.36 -2.56
N PHE A 140 14.94 -5.56 -1.75
CA PHE A 140 15.58 -4.74 -0.72
C PHE A 140 16.33 -5.56 0.31
N GLN A 141 15.77 -6.68 0.79
CA GLN A 141 16.46 -7.57 1.72
C GLN A 141 17.76 -8.10 1.13
N LEU A 142 17.73 -8.49 -0.15
CA LEU A 142 18.90 -9.02 -0.84
C LEU A 142 20.00 -7.96 -1.00
N GLU A 143 19.62 -6.78 -1.50
CA GLU A 143 20.56 -5.67 -1.70
C GLU A 143 21.10 -5.13 -0.38
N LEU A 144 20.26 -5.00 0.66
CA LEU A 144 20.70 -4.58 1.98
C LEU A 144 21.80 -5.50 2.54
N ARG A 145 21.56 -6.82 2.51
CA ARG A 145 22.53 -7.83 2.98
C ARG A 145 23.80 -7.86 2.13
N LYS A 146 23.69 -7.71 0.82
CA LYS A 146 24.82 -7.63 -0.11
C LYS A 146 25.77 -6.46 0.23
N HIS A 147 25.23 -5.37 0.76
CA HIS A 147 25.99 -4.20 1.20
C HIS A 147 26.27 -4.19 2.72
N GLY A 148 26.17 -5.34 3.39
CA GLY A 148 26.55 -5.49 4.80
C GLY A 148 25.50 -5.01 5.80
N GLY A 149 24.30 -4.63 5.36
CA GLY A 149 23.24 -4.23 6.28
C GLY A 149 22.66 -5.41 7.06
N VAL A 150 22.26 -5.15 8.28
CA VAL A 150 21.74 -6.13 9.23
C VAL A 150 20.24 -5.99 9.38
N ILE A 151 19.53 -7.10 9.58
CA ILE A 151 18.09 -7.12 9.85
C ILE A 151 17.85 -7.94 11.12
N HIS A 152 17.17 -7.33 12.08
CA HIS A 152 16.64 -8.00 13.26
C HIS A 152 15.11 -7.99 13.18
N SER A 153 14.51 -9.16 13.03
CA SER A 153 13.06 -9.38 13.11
C SER A 153 12.66 -9.95 14.47
N GLY A 154 11.43 -9.70 14.88
CA GLY A 154 10.93 -10.08 16.21
C GLY A 154 11.44 -9.17 17.32
N VAL A 155 11.73 -7.91 17.02
CA VAL A 155 12.14 -6.90 18.01
C VAL A 155 10.90 -6.29 18.65
N ALA A 156 10.68 -6.61 19.91
CA ALA A 156 9.57 -6.07 20.71
C ALA A 156 9.99 -4.84 21.52
N ASP A 157 9.00 -4.13 22.05
CA ASP A 157 9.16 -3.06 23.05
C ASP A 157 10.23 -2.03 22.68
N THR A 158 10.16 -1.55 21.44
CA THR A 158 11.11 -0.55 20.94
C THR A 158 10.85 0.82 21.56
N GLU A 159 11.92 1.45 22.05
CA GLU A 159 11.95 2.81 22.61
C GLU A 159 13.12 3.58 22.01
N LEU A 160 12.98 4.89 21.86
CA LEU A 160 14.10 5.76 21.46
C LEU A 160 15.04 6.00 22.65
N ILE A 161 16.34 5.93 22.41
CA ILE A 161 17.35 6.34 23.39
C ILE A 161 17.64 7.81 23.14
N ILE A 162 17.29 8.65 24.12
CA ILE A 162 17.49 10.10 24.06
C ILE A 162 18.56 10.48 25.08
N GLU A 163 19.61 11.14 24.60
CA GLU A 163 20.70 11.68 25.44
C GLU A 163 20.95 13.13 25.02
N GLN A 164 20.93 14.05 26.00
CA GLN A 164 21.14 15.49 25.76
C GLN A 164 20.24 16.04 24.62
N ASP A 165 18.93 15.77 24.68
CA ASP A 165 17.91 16.16 23.70
C ASP A 165 18.16 15.65 22.26
N ARG A 166 18.95 14.60 22.11
CA ARG A 166 19.20 13.94 20.83
C ARG A 166 18.82 12.47 20.89
N VAL A 167 18.18 12.00 19.83
CA VAL A 167 17.98 10.57 19.62
C VAL A 167 19.32 9.94 19.20
N VAL A 168 19.88 9.09 20.06
CA VAL A 168 21.18 8.44 19.85
C VAL A 168 21.05 6.95 19.54
N GLY A 169 19.86 6.40 19.52
CA GLY A 169 19.66 4.98 19.24
C GLY A 169 18.25 4.50 19.55
N VAL A 170 18.12 3.18 19.56
CA VAL A 170 16.88 2.46 19.88
C VAL A 170 17.21 1.36 20.90
N SER A 171 16.38 1.19 21.92
CA SER A 171 16.35 0.02 22.78
C SER A 171 15.16 -0.87 22.45
N GLY A 172 15.22 -2.15 22.84
CA GLY A 172 14.13 -3.09 22.64
C GLY A 172 14.49 -4.48 23.14
N VAL A 173 13.59 -5.43 22.92
CA VAL A 173 13.75 -6.83 23.31
C VAL A 173 13.90 -7.70 22.07
N LEU A 174 15.02 -8.40 21.93
CA LEU A 174 15.26 -9.37 20.88
C LEU A 174 15.51 -10.76 21.48
N ARG A 175 14.69 -11.74 21.13
CA ARG A 175 14.76 -13.11 21.65
C ARG A 175 14.73 -13.20 23.18
N GLY A 176 13.98 -12.30 23.83
CA GLY A 176 13.87 -12.22 25.30
C GLY A 176 14.98 -11.43 26.00
N GLU A 177 15.99 -10.95 25.26
CA GLU A 177 17.07 -10.17 25.81
C GLU A 177 16.93 -8.68 25.50
N LYS A 178 17.20 -7.82 26.51
CA LYS A 178 17.25 -6.37 26.31
C LYS A 178 18.48 -5.99 25.47
N CYS A 179 18.23 -5.29 24.37
CA CYS A 179 19.23 -4.84 23.42
C CYS A 179 19.18 -3.32 23.25
N ARG A 180 20.34 -2.74 22.91
CA ARG A 180 20.49 -1.33 22.54
C ARG A 180 21.23 -1.27 21.20
N TRP A 181 20.68 -0.52 20.26
CA TRP A 181 21.31 -0.23 18.96
C TRP A 181 21.59 1.26 18.90
N LEU A 182 22.86 1.64 19.03
CA LEU A 182 23.27 3.03 18.97
C LEU A 182 23.41 3.47 17.51
N ALA A 183 23.07 4.73 17.21
CA ALA A 183 23.02 5.32 15.89
C ALA A 183 23.84 6.61 15.86
N SER A 184 25.08 6.57 15.36
CA SER A 184 25.95 7.75 15.36
C SER A 184 25.47 8.85 14.41
N ARG A 185 24.70 8.52 13.36
CA ARG A 185 24.14 9.48 12.42
C ARG A 185 22.65 9.74 12.65
N GLY A 186 21.89 8.73 13.10
CA GLY A 186 20.49 8.92 13.42
C GLY A 186 19.62 7.70 13.28
N VAL A 187 18.36 7.86 13.71
CA VAL A 187 17.31 6.85 13.64
C VAL A 187 16.30 7.26 12.60
N ILE A 188 15.89 6.31 11.74
CA ILE A 188 14.81 6.49 10.76
C ILE A 188 13.60 5.75 11.27
N LEU A 189 12.50 6.45 11.52
CA LEU A 189 11.21 5.87 11.86
C LEU A 189 10.43 5.54 10.57
N ALA A 190 10.14 4.27 10.35
CA ALA A 190 9.42 3.75 9.19
C ALA A 190 8.37 2.72 9.62
N GLY A 191 7.71 2.96 10.76
CA GLY A 191 6.77 2.05 11.44
C GLY A 191 5.40 1.91 10.76
N GLY A 192 5.16 2.61 9.65
CA GLY A 192 3.88 2.61 8.94
C GLY A 192 2.84 3.53 9.60
N ASP A 193 1.58 3.33 9.20
CA ASP A 193 0.43 4.10 9.67
C ASP A 193 -0.20 3.50 10.95
N TYR A 194 -1.38 4.02 11.35
CA TYR A 194 -2.12 3.59 12.53
C TYR A 194 -3.56 3.12 12.22
N SER A 195 -3.84 2.77 10.97
CA SER A 195 -5.18 2.39 10.50
C SER A 195 -5.82 1.21 11.22
N SER A 196 -5.02 0.39 11.91
CA SER A 196 -5.49 -0.73 12.74
C SER A 196 -5.28 -0.49 14.24
N ASN A 197 -5.21 0.77 14.65
CA ASN A 197 -5.21 1.14 16.07
C ASN A 197 -6.54 1.83 16.41
N PRO A 198 -7.52 1.12 17.03
CA PRO A 198 -8.84 1.66 17.30
C PRO A 198 -8.81 2.94 18.16
N GLU A 199 -7.90 2.99 19.14
CA GLU A 199 -7.76 4.14 20.03
C GLU A 199 -7.24 5.37 19.29
N MET A 200 -6.24 5.22 18.43
CA MET A 200 -5.72 6.34 17.63
C MET A 200 -6.74 6.80 16.59
N ILE A 201 -7.44 5.87 15.94
CA ILE A 201 -8.52 6.19 15.00
C ILE A 201 -9.65 6.91 15.72
N ALA A 202 -10.15 6.40 16.85
CA ALA A 202 -11.17 7.05 17.63
C ALA A 202 -10.76 8.45 18.08
N ARG A 203 -9.53 8.61 18.55
CA ARG A 203 -8.98 9.89 19.00
C ARG A 203 -8.87 10.95 17.91
N TYR A 204 -8.40 10.59 16.73
CA TYR A 204 -8.06 11.57 15.69
C TYR A 204 -9.14 11.74 14.63
N LYS A 205 -9.88 10.68 14.30
CA LYS A 205 -10.91 10.69 13.26
C LYS A 205 -12.35 10.69 13.82
N GLY A 206 -12.55 10.05 14.97
CA GLY A 206 -13.83 9.94 15.65
C GLY A 206 -14.13 8.51 16.11
N GLU A 207 -14.89 8.37 17.19
CA GLU A 207 -15.16 7.08 17.83
C GLU A 207 -15.85 6.08 16.89
N GLN A 208 -16.75 6.57 16.03
CA GLN A 208 -17.49 5.74 15.06
C GLN A 208 -16.59 5.02 14.07
N PHE A 209 -15.38 5.53 13.84
CA PHE A 209 -14.40 4.90 12.94
C PHE A 209 -13.51 3.87 13.63
N GLY A 210 -13.47 3.87 14.97
CA GLY A 210 -12.62 2.97 15.75
C GLY A 210 -12.92 1.49 15.57
N GLN A 211 -14.15 1.15 15.13
CA GLN A 211 -14.58 -0.22 14.89
C GLN A 211 -14.20 -0.76 13.50
N ILE A 212 -13.77 0.13 12.57
CA ILE A 212 -13.42 -0.23 11.21
C ILE A 212 -11.98 -0.77 11.17
N GLU A 213 -11.83 -1.98 10.65
CA GLU A 213 -10.54 -2.66 10.62
C GLU A 213 -9.66 -2.16 9.47
N GLY A 214 -8.42 -1.81 9.78
CA GLY A 214 -7.42 -1.53 8.76
C GLY A 214 -7.01 -2.79 7.98
N ILE A 215 -6.59 -2.61 6.71
CA ILE A 215 -6.13 -3.71 5.85
C ILE A 215 -4.94 -4.46 6.45
N ASN A 216 -4.01 -3.73 7.08
CA ASN A 216 -2.86 -4.30 7.74
C ASN A 216 -3.08 -4.31 9.27
N PRO A 217 -3.41 -5.43 9.88
CA PRO A 217 -3.65 -5.49 11.34
C PRO A 217 -2.42 -5.13 12.17
N ARG A 218 -1.26 -4.99 11.54
CA ARG A 218 0.01 -4.61 12.17
C ARG A 218 0.27 -3.10 12.13
N ALA A 219 -0.55 -2.32 11.43
CA ALA A 219 -0.47 -0.86 11.32
C ALA A 219 -1.09 -0.19 12.55
N ILE A 220 -0.35 -0.17 13.66
CA ILE A 220 -0.84 0.27 14.99
C ILE A 220 -0.23 1.59 15.47
N GLY A 221 0.43 2.33 14.59
CA GLY A 221 1.00 3.64 14.95
C GLY A 221 2.24 3.60 15.83
N ALA A 222 3.01 2.50 15.84
CA ALA A 222 4.19 2.38 16.68
C ALA A 222 5.23 3.48 16.38
N GLY A 223 5.45 3.80 15.10
CA GLY A 223 6.35 4.88 14.70
C GLY A 223 5.87 6.26 15.15
N HIS A 224 4.56 6.50 15.10
CA HIS A 224 3.97 7.75 15.60
C HIS A 224 4.18 7.92 17.10
N ARG A 225 3.95 6.86 17.90
CA ARG A 225 4.21 6.90 19.35
C ARG A 225 5.66 7.21 19.66
N LEU A 226 6.60 6.51 19.02
CA LEU A 226 8.03 6.80 19.19
C LEU A 226 8.39 8.25 18.86
N ALA A 227 7.78 8.82 17.82
CA ALA A 227 8.00 10.20 17.44
C ALA A 227 7.43 11.18 18.47
N MET A 228 6.18 10.94 18.94
CA MET A 228 5.55 11.74 19.99
C MET A 228 6.34 11.70 21.31
N ASP A 229 6.82 10.54 21.71
CA ASP A 229 7.63 10.36 22.92
C ASP A 229 8.97 11.13 22.84
N ALA A 230 9.46 11.39 21.62
CA ALA A 230 10.62 12.22 21.36
C ALA A 230 10.28 13.72 21.14
N GLY A 231 9.03 14.13 21.36
CA GLY A 231 8.60 15.53 21.26
C GLY A 231 8.23 15.99 19.84
N ALA A 232 7.95 15.08 18.92
CA ALA A 232 7.51 15.45 17.57
C ALA A 232 6.04 15.89 17.58
N ASP A 233 5.73 16.93 16.81
CA ASP A 233 4.36 17.35 16.52
C ASP A 233 3.69 16.44 15.50
N MET A 234 2.39 16.20 15.70
CA MET A 234 1.55 15.42 14.79
C MET A 234 0.67 16.35 13.96
N VAL A 235 0.70 16.19 12.65
CA VAL A 235 -0.11 16.98 11.71
C VAL A 235 -1.00 16.06 10.88
N ASN A 236 -2.20 16.52 10.51
CA ASN A 236 -3.14 15.83 9.62
C ASN A 236 -3.53 14.40 10.11
N MET A 237 -3.52 14.16 11.42
CA MET A 237 -3.84 12.85 11.98
C MET A 237 -5.31 12.43 11.76
N ASP A 238 -6.20 13.37 11.47
CA ASP A 238 -7.60 13.12 11.14
C ASP A 238 -7.81 12.72 9.67
N VAL A 239 -6.79 12.92 8.82
CA VAL A 239 -6.87 12.61 7.39
C VAL A 239 -6.53 11.14 7.14
N THR A 240 -7.48 10.40 6.63
CA THR A 240 -7.31 9.01 6.20
C THR A 240 -7.89 8.85 4.80
N TYR A 241 -7.39 7.90 4.03
CA TYR A 241 -7.95 7.58 2.71
C TYR A 241 -9.27 6.83 2.88
N GLY A 242 -9.65 6.18 3.74
CA GLY A 242 -10.96 5.52 3.94
C GLY A 242 -11.79 6.18 5.04
N PRO A 243 -12.84 5.51 5.44
CA PRO A 243 -13.13 4.08 5.23
C PRO A 243 -13.64 3.75 3.84
N GLU A 244 -13.38 2.52 3.38
CA GLU A 244 -13.84 2.01 2.10
C GLU A 244 -14.35 0.56 2.24
N LEU A 245 -15.42 0.25 1.52
CA LEU A 245 -15.84 -1.14 1.37
C LEU A 245 -14.79 -1.94 0.62
N ARG A 246 -14.63 -3.20 0.97
CA ARG A 246 -13.75 -4.13 0.28
C ARG A 246 -14.47 -5.43 -0.01
N PHE A 247 -14.18 -6.03 -1.15
CA PHE A 247 -14.68 -7.37 -1.42
C PHE A 247 -14.02 -8.38 -0.46
N VAL A 248 -14.82 -9.32 0.03
CA VAL A 248 -14.34 -10.36 0.97
C VAL A 248 -13.23 -11.18 0.33
N THR A 249 -12.11 -11.32 1.04
CA THR A 249 -10.96 -12.08 0.56
C THR A 249 -11.25 -13.58 0.54
N GLN A 250 -10.76 -14.27 -0.50
CA GLN A 250 -10.81 -15.74 -0.53
C GLN A 250 -9.88 -16.32 0.54
N ARG A 251 -10.30 -17.42 1.17
CA ARG A 251 -9.48 -18.16 2.16
C ARG A 251 -8.19 -18.74 1.58
N LYS A 252 -8.10 -18.92 0.25
CA LYS A 252 -6.91 -19.43 -0.42
C LYS A 252 -5.96 -18.30 -0.78
N GLN A 253 -4.69 -18.45 -0.40
CA GLN A 253 -3.66 -17.51 -0.77
C GLN A 253 -3.58 -17.35 -2.30
N PRO A 254 -3.53 -16.11 -2.82
CA PRO A 254 -3.39 -15.88 -4.26
C PRO A 254 -2.12 -16.52 -4.79
N PHE A 255 -2.18 -17.07 -6.01
CA PHE A 255 -1.04 -17.79 -6.61
C PHE A 255 0.24 -16.94 -6.78
N GLN A 256 0.10 -15.62 -6.79
CA GLN A 256 1.25 -14.69 -6.80
C GLN A 256 2.21 -14.90 -5.64
N GLN A 257 1.70 -15.33 -4.50
CA GLN A 257 2.54 -15.60 -3.33
C GLN A 257 3.48 -16.79 -3.55
N TRP A 258 3.24 -17.60 -4.58
CA TRP A 258 4.04 -18.76 -4.97
C TRP A 258 5.05 -18.40 -6.08
N LEU A 259 4.94 -17.22 -6.69
CA LEU A 259 5.82 -16.80 -7.76
C LEU A 259 7.20 -16.43 -7.20
N PRO A 260 8.30 -16.77 -7.91
CA PRO A 260 9.63 -16.41 -7.49
C PRO A 260 9.80 -14.90 -7.50
N THR A 261 10.19 -14.33 -6.36
CA THR A 261 10.36 -12.88 -6.16
C THR A 261 11.80 -12.42 -6.34
N THR A 262 12.77 -13.36 -6.34
CA THR A 262 14.21 -13.06 -6.44
C THR A 262 14.96 -14.08 -7.29
N GLY A 263 16.22 -13.76 -7.62
CA GLY A 263 17.13 -14.64 -8.34
C GLY A 263 16.83 -14.76 -9.83
N TRP A 264 17.49 -15.75 -10.50
CA TRP A 264 17.36 -15.94 -11.94
C TRP A 264 15.93 -16.28 -12.38
N ARG A 265 15.18 -17.04 -11.56
CA ARG A 265 13.78 -17.40 -11.85
C ARG A 265 12.87 -16.17 -11.91
N ALA A 266 13.04 -15.20 -11.00
CA ALA A 266 12.31 -13.95 -11.04
C ALA A 266 12.68 -13.10 -12.28
N ARG A 267 13.97 -13.10 -12.68
CA ARG A 267 14.40 -12.41 -13.91
C ARG A 267 13.78 -13.04 -15.17
N VAL A 268 13.77 -14.36 -15.25
CA VAL A 268 13.11 -15.08 -16.37
C VAL A 268 11.62 -14.79 -16.38
N LEU A 269 10.95 -14.86 -15.23
CA LEU A 269 9.53 -14.51 -15.12
C LEU A 269 9.26 -13.07 -15.59
N GLY A 270 10.07 -12.11 -15.13
CA GLY A 270 9.95 -10.70 -15.55
C GLY A 270 10.19 -10.51 -17.05
N PHE A 271 11.15 -11.24 -17.63
CA PHE A 271 11.40 -11.21 -19.08
C PHE A 271 10.21 -11.79 -19.87
N ILE A 272 9.70 -12.95 -19.46
CA ILE A 272 8.51 -13.57 -20.07
C ILE A 272 7.32 -12.61 -19.98
N ALA A 273 7.07 -12.04 -18.80
CA ALA A 273 5.97 -11.09 -18.59
C ALA A 273 6.10 -9.84 -19.46
N SER A 274 7.32 -9.28 -19.63
CA SER A 274 7.56 -8.11 -20.48
C SER A 274 7.36 -8.35 -21.98
N LYS A 275 7.36 -9.61 -22.42
CA LYS A 275 7.12 -10.03 -23.82
C LYS A 275 5.74 -10.65 -24.03
N MET A 276 4.98 -10.80 -22.96
CA MET A 276 3.66 -11.44 -23.01
C MET A 276 2.65 -10.52 -23.70
N PRO A 277 1.84 -11.03 -24.64
CA PRO A 277 0.76 -10.26 -25.24
C PRO A 277 -0.20 -9.69 -24.18
N ASN A 278 -0.67 -8.47 -24.38
CA ASN A 278 -1.52 -7.77 -23.42
C ASN A 278 -2.76 -8.58 -23.00
N TRP A 279 -3.37 -9.35 -23.91
CA TRP A 279 -4.55 -10.16 -23.58
C TRP A 279 -4.26 -11.28 -22.59
N ILE A 280 -3.06 -11.89 -22.63
CA ILE A 280 -2.63 -12.90 -21.63
C ILE A 280 -2.32 -12.19 -20.31
N MET A 281 -1.59 -11.07 -20.38
CA MET A 281 -1.26 -10.28 -19.20
C MET A 281 -2.53 -9.80 -18.47
N ASN A 282 -3.49 -9.24 -19.20
CA ASN A 282 -4.76 -8.78 -18.65
C ASN A 282 -5.54 -9.95 -18.01
N ARG A 283 -5.53 -11.14 -18.61
CA ARG A 283 -6.17 -12.32 -18.03
C ARG A 283 -5.48 -12.79 -16.74
N MET A 284 -4.17 -12.64 -16.64
CA MET A 284 -3.42 -12.93 -15.41
C MET A 284 -3.69 -11.87 -14.35
N ILE A 285 -3.60 -10.60 -14.70
CA ILE A 285 -3.85 -9.46 -13.81
C ILE A 285 -5.28 -9.54 -13.25
N LYS A 286 -6.27 -9.88 -14.05
CA LYS A 286 -7.66 -10.09 -13.63
C LYS A 286 -7.81 -11.08 -12.48
N ARG A 287 -6.99 -12.12 -12.42
CA ARG A 287 -6.98 -13.09 -11.30
C ARG A 287 -6.23 -12.58 -10.07
N LEU A 288 -5.36 -11.58 -10.25
CA LEU A 288 -4.46 -11.10 -9.22
C LEU A 288 -5.08 -10.05 -8.31
N LEU A 289 -5.98 -9.23 -8.83
CA LEU A 289 -6.41 -7.98 -8.22
C LEU A 289 -7.77 -8.07 -7.50
N VAL A 290 -8.43 -9.21 -7.59
CA VAL A 290 -9.79 -9.45 -7.08
C VAL A 290 -9.97 -9.19 -5.58
N THR A 291 -8.91 -9.21 -4.77
CA THR A 291 -9.02 -9.12 -3.30
C THR A 291 -8.75 -7.74 -2.71
N TRP A 292 -8.31 -6.78 -3.54
CA TRP A 292 -7.88 -5.45 -3.09
C TRP A 292 -8.77 -4.32 -3.57
N GLN A 293 -9.90 -4.68 -4.17
CA GLN A 293 -10.73 -3.73 -4.85
C GLN A 293 -11.95 -3.36 -4.01
N HIS A 294 -12.32 -2.11 -4.10
CA HIS A 294 -13.53 -1.56 -3.53
C HIS A 294 -14.53 -1.24 -4.65
N PRO A 295 -15.84 -1.32 -4.38
CA PRO A 295 -16.84 -0.84 -5.33
C PRO A 295 -16.72 0.67 -5.49
N GLU A 296 -16.97 1.17 -6.69
CA GLU A 296 -17.08 2.60 -6.95
C GLU A 296 -18.32 3.18 -6.26
N ASP A 297 -18.19 4.37 -5.67
CA ASP A 297 -19.31 5.05 -4.99
C ASP A 297 -20.49 5.26 -5.94
N SER A 298 -20.22 5.62 -7.19
CA SER A 298 -21.24 5.80 -8.21
C SER A 298 -22.11 4.55 -8.47
N LEU A 299 -21.65 3.35 -8.12
CA LEU A 299 -22.43 2.13 -8.20
C LEU A 299 -23.71 2.21 -7.35
N PHE A 300 -23.57 2.77 -6.16
CA PHE A 300 -24.68 2.95 -5.22
C PHE A 300 -25.61 4.09 -5.64
N ASP A 301 -25.05 5.18 -6.16
CA ASP A 301 -25.81 6.30 -6.72
C ASP A 301 -26.63 5.87 -7.94
N ASP A 302 -26.12 4.94 -8.74
CA ASP A 302 -26.80 4.38 -9.91
C ASP A 302 -27.84 3.29 -9.54
N GLY A 303 -27.94 2.90 -8.24
CA GLY A 303 -29.05 2.10 -7.72
C GLY A 303 -28.69 0.70 -7.18
N ALA A 304 -27.39 0.37 -7.01
CA ALA A 304 -27.02 -0.82 -6.25
C ALA A 304 -27.43 -0.65 -4.78
N ILE A 305 -27.85 -1.72 -4.14
CA ILE A 305 -28.22 -1.70 -2.71
C ILE A 305 -27.36 -2.65 -1.89
N LEU A 306 -27.22 -2.32 -0.61
CA LEU A 306 -26.59 -3.17 0.38
C LEU A 306 -27.64 -3.87 1.25
N VAL A 307 -27.51 -5.17 1.37
CA VAL A 307 -28.31 -5.96 2.30
C VAL A 307 -27.40 -6.71 3.27
N ASN A 308 -27.87 -6.89 4.49
CA ASN A 308 -27.19 -7.71 5.47
C ASN A 308 -27.43 -9.22 5.21
N ARG A 309 -26.95 -10.06 6.11
CA ARG A 309 -27.10 -11.53 6.00
C ARG A 309 -28.54 -12.01 6.03
N ASP A 310 -29.41 -11.24 6.66
CA ASP A 310 -30.84 -11.56 6.79
C ASP A 310 -31.66 -11.07 5.60
N GLY A 311 -31.03 -10.35 4.67
CA GLY A 311 -31.62 -9.78 3.47
C GLY A 311 -32.22 -8.39 3.68
N ASP A 312 -32.00 -7.78 4.85
CA ASP A 312 -32.53 -6.46 5.17
C ASP A 312 -31.58 -5.35 4.66
N ARG A 313 -32.16 -4.33 4.04
CA ARG A 313 -31.48 -3.08 3.74
C ARG A 313 -31.34 -2.25 5.01
N PHE A 314 -30.13 -1.84 5.36
CA PHE A 314 -29.83 -1.28 6.69
C PHE A 314 -29.24 0.15 6.66
N VAL A 315 -28.94 0.70 5.49
CA VAL A 315 -28.34 2.03 5.34
C VAL A 315 -28.74 2.67 4.02
N ASN A 316 -28.61 3.99 3.90
CA ASN A 316 -28.59 4.67 2.62
C ASN A 316 -27.18 4.57 2.02
N GLU A 317 -27.05 3.79 0.98
CA GLU A 317 -25.77 3.41 0.36
C GLU A 317 -25.03 4.58 -0.29
N SER A 318 -25.74 5.66 -0.66
CA SER A 318 -25.11 6.87 -1.24
C SER A 318 -24.42 7.76 -0.18
N ASN A 319 -24.61 7.49 1.11
CA ASN A 319 -24.03 8.31 2.17
C ASN A 319 -22.67 7.74 2.58
N TRP A 320 -21.60 8.30 2.06
CA TRP A 320 -20.25 8.11 2.60
C TRP A 320 -19.99 9.11 3.73
N PRO A 321 -19.40 8.73 4.88
CA PRO A 321 -18.93 7.41 5.28
C PRO A 321 -19.94 6.56 6.07
N ASP A 322 -21.20 6.97 6.19
CA ASP A 322 -22.22 6.29 6.99
C ASP A 322 -22.43 4.84 6.52
N ARG A 323 -22.32 4.61 5.23
CA ARG A 323 -22.38 3.29 4.60
C ARG A 323 -21.32 2.33 5.19
N GLU A 324 -20.08 2.76 5.25
CA GLU A 324 -18.96 1.95 5.75
C GLU A 324 -19.07 1.70 7.24
N ILE A 325 -19.50 2.70 8.01
CA ILE A 325 -19.77 2.57 9.44
C ILE A 325 -20.88 1.55 9.67
N ALA A 326 -21.99 1.67 8.94
CA ALA A 326 -23.11 0.76 9.06
C ALA A 326 -22.76 -0.69 8.68
N VAL A 327 -21.87 -0.90 7.71
CA VAL A 327 -21.34 -2.24 7.38
C VAL A 327 -20.47 -2.79 8.50
N ALA A 328 -19.66 -1.94 9.15
CA ALA A 328 -18.84 -2.36 10.29
C ALA A 328 -19.69 -2.82 11.52
N ASP A 329 -20.91 -2.33 11.60
CA ASP A 329 -21.89 -2.73 12.64
C ASP A 329 -22.66 -4.02 12.31
N GLN A 330 -22.58 -4.52 11.07
CA GLN A 330 -23.25 -5.77 10.67
C GLN A 330 -22.51 -7.00 11.20
N ASN A 331 -23.23 -8.13 11.24
CA ASN A 331 -22.66 -9.41 11.64
C ASN A 331 -21.47 -9.77 10.71
N GLU A 332 -20.36 -10.20 11.32
CA GLU A 332 -19.07 -10.46 10.63
C GLU A 332 -18.54 -9.27 9.83
N LYS A 333 -19.07 -8.05 10.04
CA LYS A 333 -18.73 -6.82 9.30
C LYS A 333 -18.84 -7.00 7.78
N GLN A 334 -19.90 -7.67 7.36
CA GLN A 334 -20.15 -8.03 5.96
C GLN A 334 -21.54 -7.62 5.50
N ALA A 335 -21.62 -7.26 4.22
CA ALA A 335 -22.89 -7.02 3.53
C ALA A 335 -22.79 -7.58 2.10
N TYR A 336 -23.94 -7.68 1.43
CA TYR A 336 -24.04 -8.14 0.06
C TYR A 336 -24.49 -7.00 -0.83
N ILE A 337 -23.84 -6.83 -1.97
CA ILE A 337 -24.24 -5.87 -3.00
C ILE A 337 -25.21 -6.55 -3.94
N ILE A 338 -26.41 -6.00 -4.08
CA ILE A 338 -27.43 -6.46 -5.02
C ILE A 338 -27.42 -5.51 -6.23
N MET A 339 -27.30 -6.07 -7.42
CA MET A 339 -27.26 -5.34 -8.68
C MET A 339 -28.22 -5.98 -9.69
N ASP A 340 -28.88 -5.16 -10.49
CA ASP A 340 -29.65 -5.61 -11.67
C ASP A 340 -28.75 -5.78 -12.91
N ASP A 341 -29.27 -6.39 -13.96
CA ASP A 341 -28.56 -6.59 -15.24
C ASP A 341 -28.09 -5.27 -15.87
N ARG A 342 -28.83 -4.17 -15.68
CA ARG A 342 -28.47 -2.85 -16.18
C ARG A 342 -27.18 -2.36 -15.51
N LEU A 343 -27.07 -2.45 -14.19
CA LEU A 343 -25.88 -2.08 -13.46
C LEU A 343 -24.70 -2.98 -13.81
N ILE A 344 -24.94 -4.28 -13.95
CA ILE A 344 -23.91 -5.24 -14.35
C ILE A 344 -23.32 -4.85 -15.72
N GLN A 345 -24.13 -4.51 -16.68
CA GLN A 345 -23.68 -4.07 -18.01
C GLN A 345 -22.96 -2.73 -17.95
N LEU A 346 -23.51 -1.75 -17.21
CA LEU A 346 -22.96 -0.41 -17.08
C LEU A 346 -21.56 -0.44 -16.45
N TYR A 347 -21.39 -1.22 -15.37
CA TYR A 347 -20.15 -1.33 -14.61
C TYR A 347 -19.19 -2.42 -15.12
N SER A 348 -19.48 -3.02 -16.25
CA SER A 348 -18.57 -3.95 -16.94
C SER A 348 -17.76 -3.31 -18.06
N VAL A 349 -17.95 -2.02 -18.36
CA VAL A 349 -17.29 -1.31 -19.45
C VAL A 349 -16.69 0.01 -19.00
N TRP A 350 -15.63 0.43 -19.69
CA TRP A 350 -15.02 1.73 -19.47
C TRP A 350 -15.99 2.87 -19.84
N PRO A 351 -16.09 3.98 -19.10
CA PRO A 351 -15.27 4.36 -17.94
C PRO A 351 -15.83 3.96 -16.57
N LYS A 352 -16.99 3.33 -16.50
CA LYS A 352 -17.60 2.91 -15.24
C LYS A 352 -17.13 1.52 -14.85
N PHE A 353 -16.64 1.39 -13.64
CA PHE A 353 -16.15 0.13 -13.09
C PHE A 353 -16.69 -0.10 -11.69
N ILE A 354 -16.68 -1.37 -11.29
CA ILE A 354 -16.90 -1.74 -9.89
C ILE A 354 -15.66 -1.48 -9.05
N SER A 355 -14.55 -1.12 -9.69
CA SER A 355 -13.23 -0.98 -9.08
C SER A 355 -12.38 0.07 -9.79
N THR A 356 -11.43 0.65 -9.08
CA THR A 356 -10.51 1.70 -9.57
C THR A 356 -9.57 1.28 -10.71
N ALA A 357 -9.52 0.00 -11.07
CA ALA A 357 -8.64 -0.47 -12.14
C ALA A 357 -9.43 -0.88 -13.39
N PRO A 358 -9.29 -0.14 -14.49
CA PRO A 358 -10.11 -0.27 -15.70
C PRO A 358 -10.23 -1.68 -16.28
N ASP A 359 -9.10 -2.37 -16.38
CA ASP A 359 -9.05 -3.71 -16.99
C ASP A 359 -9.60 -4.81 -16.07
N ILE A 360 -9.96 -4.47 -14.85
CA ILE A 360 -10.28 -5.41 -13.79
C ILE A 360 -11.77 -5.45 -13.52
N ALA A 361 -12.45 -4.33 -13.70
CA ALA A 361 -13.91 -4.26 -13.53
C ALA A 361 -14.65 -5.25 -14.44
N TYR A 362 -14.12 -5.45 -15.65
CA TYR A 362 -14.65 -6.46 -16.56
C TYR A 362 -14.55 -7.90 -16.02
N ALA A 363 -13.51 -8.19 -15.23
CA ALA A 363 -13.33 -9.47 -14.58
C ALA A 363 -14.32 -9.70 -13.43
N TYR A 364 -14.80 -8.62 -12.80
CA TYR A 364 -15.67 -8.73 -11.65
C TYR A 364 -17.06 -9.22 -12.02
N VAL A 365 -17.62 -8.77 -13.11
CA VAL A 365 -19.03 -8.99 -13.37
C VAL A 365 -19.29 -10.15 -14.34
N LYS A 366 -18.54 -10.27 -15.44
CA LYS A 366 -18.78 -11.34 -16.43
C LYS A 366 -18.04 -12.64 -16.15
N ASP A 367 -16.80 -12.58 -15.69
CA ASP A 367 -15.96 -13.77 -15.45
C ASP A 367 -15.93 -14.17 -13.97
N TYR A 368 -16.43 -13.32 -13.08
CA TYR A 368 -16.28 -13.49 -11.64
C TYR A 368 -17.10 -14.66 -11.10
N GLN A 369 -18.28 -14.87 -11.61
CA GLN A 369 -19.13 -16.02 -11.27
C GLN A 369 -18.43 -17.37 -11.50
N ARG A 370 -17.53 -17.44 -12.50
CA ARG A 370 -16.73 -18.64 -12.77
C ARG A 370 -15.56 -18.81 -11.78
N LEU A 371 -15.15 -17.73 -11.16
CA LEU A 371 -13.96 -17.70 -10.28
C LEU A 371 -14.33 -17.67 -8.79
N ARG A 372 -15.55 -17.26 -8.49
CA ARG A 372 -16.06 -17.08 -7.13
C ARG A 372 -17.44 -17.71 -6.98
N PRO A 373 -17.56 -18.79 -6.20
CA PRO A 373 -18.83 -19.45 -5.94
C PRO A 373 -19.76 -18.64 -5.01
N ASP A 374 -19.24 -17.58 -4.39
CA ASP A 374 -19.96 -16.64 -3.53
C ASP A 374 -20.70 -15.53 -4.30
N VAL A 375 -20.50 -15.43 -5.63
CA VAL A 375 -21.28 -14.58 -6.50
C VAL A 375 -22.38 -15.43 -7.16
N THR A 376 -23.61 -15.23 -6.75
CA THR A 376 -24.77 -16.00 -7.27
C THR A 376 -25.68 -15.12 -8.11
N HIS A 377 -26.30 -15.70 -9.13
CA HIS A 377 -27.51 -15.14 -9.73
C HIS A 377 -28.70 -15.49 -8.83
N LEU A 378 -29.47 -14.49 -8.48
CA LEU A 378 -30.78 -14.67 -7.85
C LEU A 378 -31.83 -14.95 -8.90
#